data_042a09fdc5a1e6c9252caaeb25f26305
#
_entry.id   042a09fdc5a1e6c9252caaeb25f26305
#
_cell.length_a   1.000
_cell.length_b   1.000
_cell.length_c   1.000
_cell.angle_alpha   90.00
_cell.angle_beta   90.00
_cell.angle_gamma   90.00
#
_symmetry.space_group_name_H-M   'P 1'
#
loop_
_entity.id
_entity.type
_entity.pdbx_description
1 polymer ?
#
loop_
_entity_poly.entity_id
_entity_poly.type
_entity_poly.pdbx_seq_one_letter_code
_entity_poly.pdbx_strand_id
1 'polypeptide(L)'
;MAYWEENYEKNMIDIHCHIIYNVDDGAKNIEDSMRMVSEAARLGIQSIIATPHYNKSIFIYERVLENFTQLKLKSKSLGIELFLGYEIFLCTSLSDIFSGKRKYTLNNSSYLLFELPFDIMPIGLSSTIQKLYCQGLIPIIAHPERNKYFLRDMDSFIDLIASHCLVQLDAASIAGANGFNVKRFSKKLIKKNLVNFVASDAHRPEDYSEWYQKAVKNVKNWAGEEYCRRVFGQNQSVILNYG
;
A
#
# COMPACT_ATOMS: atom_id res chain seq x y z
N MET A 1 1.85 6.27 -32.02
CA MET A 1 2.40 6.47 -30.67
C MET A 1 1.33 6.80 -29.61
N ALA A 2 0.22 7.48 -29.95
CA ALA A 2 -0.80 7.89 -28.97
C ALA A 2 -1.65 6.75 -28.36
N TYR A 3 -1.88 5.64 -29.09
CA TYR A 3 -2.79 4.57 -28.63
C TYR A 3 -2.25 3.74 -27.44
N TRP A 4 -0.94 3.69 -27.25
CA TRP A 4 -0.30 2.95 -26.16
C TRP A 4 -0.16 3.77 -24.87
N GLU A 5 -0.09 5.10 -24.99
CA GLU A 5 -0.04 6.02 -23.85
C GLU A 5 -1.40 6.10 -23.14
N GLU A 6 -2.53 6.11 -23.89
CA GLU A 6 -3.89 6.14 -23.33
C GLU A 6 -4.29 4.86 -22.58
N ASN A 7 -3.75 3.68 -22.93
CA ASN A 7 -4.12 2.42 -22.28
C ASN A 7 -3.26 2.09 -21.04
N TYR A 8 -2.13 2.75 -20.88
CA TYR A 8 -1.23 2.53 -19.74
C TYR A 8 -1.77 3.11 -18.44
N GLU A 9 -2.38 4.29 -18.51
CA GLU A 9 -2.95 4.97 -17.35
C GLU A 9 -4.29 4.35 -16.89
N LYS A 10 -4.84 3.39 -17.62
CA LYS A 10 -6.17 2.80 -17.36
C LYS A 10 -6.17 1.50 -16.54
N ASN A 11 -5.04 1.00 -16.06
CA ASN A 11 -4.98 -0.26 -15.31
C ASN A 11 -4.20 -0.15 -14.00
N MET A 12 -4.18 1.03 -13.40
CA MET A 12 -3.52 1.22 -12.10
C MET A 12 -4.42 0.75 -10.95
N ILE A 13 -3.80 0.14 -9.97
CA ILE A 13 -4.46 -0.38 -8.77
C ILE A 13 -3.72 0.16 -7.55
N ASP A 14 -4.45 0.78 -6.64
CA ASP A 14 -3.91 1.25 -5.37
C ASP A 14 -4.25 0.25 -4.27
N ILE A 15 -3.24 -0.30 -3.62
CA ILE A 15 -3.40 -1.34 -2.60
C ILE A 15 -3.17 -0.85 -1.17
N HIS A 16 -2.93 0.46 -1.00
CA HIS A 16 -2.67 1.06 0.29
C HIS A 16 -3.15 2.51 0.33
N CYS A 17 -4.25 2.77 1.03
CA CYS A 17 -4.76 4.12 1.27
C CYS A 17 -5.79 4.16 2.40
N HIS A 18 -5.96 5.34 3.02
CA HIS A 18 -6.81 5.59 4.18
C HIS A 18 -8.08 6.35 3.80
N ILE A 19 -8.81 5.80 2.80
CA ILE A 19 -10.02 6.45 2.24
C ILE A 19 -11.30 6.22 3.05
N ILE A 20 -11.31 5.30 4.02
CA ILE A 20 -12.50 5.05 4.84
C ILE A 20 -12.59 6.13 5.93
N TYR A 21 -13.65 6.93 5.87
CA TYR A 21 -13.78 8.07 6.78
C TYR A 21 -13.98 7.66 8.24
N ASN A 22 -13.47 8.50 9.15
CA ASN A 22 -13.69 8.42 10.60
C ASN A 22 -13.35 7.06 11.24
N VAL A 23 -12.28 6.39 10.76
CA VAL A 23 -11.79 5.11 11.31
C VAL A 23 -10.34 5.18 11.75
N ASP A 24 -9.54 6.05 11.13
CA ASP A 24 -8.13 6.29 11.42
C ASP A 24 -7.77 7.77 11.16
N ASP A 25 -6.51 8.07 10.85
CA ASP A 25 -5.99 9.41 10.56
C ASP A 25 -6.15 9.83 9.09
N GLY A 26 -6.82 9.02 8.26
CA GLY A 26 -7.16 9.33 6.87
C GLY A 26 -8.36 10.27 6.72
N ALA A 27 -9.30 9.91 5.85
CA ALA A 27 -10.50 10.70 5.55
C ALA A 27 -11.33 10.99 6.81
N LYS A 28 -11.70 12.26 7.01
CA LYS A 28 -12.45 12.69 8.23
C LYS A 28 -13.96 12.48 8.12
N ASN A 29 -14.48 12.56 6.91
CA ASN A 29 -15.90 12.45 6.58
C ASN A 29 -16.08 11.82 5.21
N ILE A 30 -17.32 11.49 4.86
CA ILE A 30 -17.63 10.83 3.58
C ILE A 30 -17.31 11.71 2.38
N GLU A 31 -17.37 13.03 2.52
CA GLU A 31 -17.03 13.99 1.47
C GLU A 31 -15.53 13.96 1.16
N ASP A 32 -14.68 13.85 2.18
CA ASP A 32 -13.24 13.66 2.04
C ASP A 32 -12.94 12.34 1.33
N SER A 33 -13.57 11.23 1.77
CA SER A 33 -13.47 9.93 1.10
C SER A 33 -13.82 10.01 -0.38
N MET A 34 -14.95 10.63 -0.71
CA MET A 34 -15.41 10.77 -2.10
C MET A 34 -14.47 11.63 -2.94
N ARG A 35 -13.86 12.68 -2.36
CA ARG A 35 -12.83 13.48 -3.04
C ARG A 35 -11.58 12.65 -3.31
N MET A 36 -11.12 11.83 -2.35
CA MET A 36 -9.98 10.92 -2.54
C MET A 36 -10.24 9.92 -3.66
N VAL A 37 -11.40 9.26 -3.67
CA VAL A 37 -11.78 8.33 -4.75
C VAL A 37 -11.86 9.04 -6.10
N SER A 38 -12.41 10.26 -6.14
CA SER A 38 -12.50 11.08 -7.36
C SER A 38 -11.12 11.45 -7.92
N GLU A 39 -10.17 11.85 -7.05
CA GLU A 39 -8.80 12.13 -7.46
C GLU A 39 -8.08 10.87 -7.97
N ALA A 40 -8.27 9.73 -7.32
CA ALA A 40 -7.74 8.45 -7.80
C ALA A 40 -8.30 8.09 -9.19
N ALA A 41 -9.62 8.24 -9.39
CA ALA A 41 -10.27 8.02 -10.71
C ALA A 41 -9.68 8.91 -11.79
N ARG A 42 -9.48 10.20 -11.48
CA ARG A 42 -8.90 11.19 -12.42
C ARG A 42 -7.48 10.82 -12.84
N LEU A 43 -6.75 10.09 -12.00
CA LEU A 43 -5.40 9.61 -12.29
C LEU A 43 -5.36 8.29 -13.06
N GLY A 44 -6.52 7.68 -13.36
CA GLY A 44 -6.62 6.40 -14.07
C GLY A 44 -6.55 5.16 -13.16
N ILE A 45 -6.63 5.33 -11.83
CA ILE A 45 -6.74 4.20 -10.90
C ILE A 45 -8.13 3.59 -11.06
N GLN A 46 -8.21 2.28 -11.29
CA GLN A 46 -9.47 1.57 -11.52
C GLN A 46 -9.96 0.80 -10.31
N SER A 47 -9.03 0.41 -9.45
CA SER A 47 -9.35 -0.35 -8.24
C SER A 47 -8.54 0.16 -7.05
N ILE A 48 -9.18 0.20 -5.90
CA ILE A 48 -8.56 0.62 -4.64
C ILE A 48 -8.84 -0.42 -3.56
N ILE A 49 -7.80 -0.86 -2.88
CA ILE A 49 -7.93 -1.59 -1.62
C ILE A 49 -7.76 -0.57 -0.50
N ALA A 50 -8.85 -0.22 0.17
CA ALA A 50 -8.82 0.63 1.35
C ALA A 50 -8.20 -0.15 2.53
N THR A 51 -7.20 0.42 3.16
CA THR A 51 -6.38 -0.24 4.20
C THR A 51 -6.30 0.59 5.47
N PRO A 52 -7.42 0.80 6.18
CA PRO A 52 -7.36 1.51 7.44
C PRO A 52 -6.39 0.83 8.40
N HIS A 53 -5.75 1.62 9.25
CA HIS A 53 -4.88 1.10 10.29
C HIS A 53 -5.58 0.08 11.19
N TYR A 54 -4.97 -1.10 11.35
CA TYR A 54 -5.34 -2.04 12.37
C TYR A 54 -4.49 -1.83 13.61
N ASN A 55 -5.05 -1.13 14.59
CA ASN A 55 -4.47 -0.99 15.92
C ASN A 55 -5.47 -1.53 16.94
N LYS A 56 -5.13 -2.64 17.58
CA LYS A 56 -6.01 -3.38 18.49
C LYS A 56 -6.66 -2.53 19.59
N SER A 57 -6.00 -1.45 20.01
CA SER A 57 -6.47 -0.60 21.12
C SER A 57 -7.58 0.38 20.74
N ILE A 58 -7.66 0.79 19.47
CA ILE A 58 -8.60 1.81 18.99
C ILE A 58 -9.47 1.35 17.81
N PHE A 59 -9.18 0.15 17.28
CA PHE A 59 -9.84 -0.38 16.10
C PHE A 59 -11.25 -0.89 16.40
N ILE A 60 -12.25 -0.38 15.68
CA ILE A 60 -13.64 -0.83 15.76
C ILE A 60 -14.06 -1.39 14.42
N TYR A 61 -14.05 -2.71 14.33
CA TYR A 61 -14.29 -3.44 13.07
C TYR A 61 -15.65 -3.13 12.43
N GLU A 62 -16.71 -3.06 13.24
CA GLU A 62 -18.07 -2.78 12.78
C GLU A 62 -18.17 -1.40 12.12
N ARG A 63 -17.49 -0.39 12.68
CA ARG A 63 -17.44 0.96 12.10
C ARG A 63 -16.72 0.95 10.76
N VAL A 64 -15.62 0.22 10.64
CA VAL A 64 -14.90 0.10 9.36
C VAL A 64 -15.78 -0.51 8.28
N LEU A 65 -16.49 -1.60 8.59
CA LEU A 65 -17.39 -2.26 7.64
C LEU A 65 -18.57 -1.38 7.23
N GLU A 66 -19.18 -0.68 8.17
CA GLU A 66 -20.30 0.22 7.91
C GLU A 66 -19.85 1.37 6.98
N ASN A 67 -18.78 2.08 7.34
CA ASN A 67 -18.28 3.22 6.57
C ASN A 67 -17.75 2.79 5.21
N PHE A 68 -17.08 1.66 5.11
CA PHE A 68 -16.66 1.08 3.83
C PHE A 68 -17.85 0.75 2.93
N THR A 69 -18.89 0.13 3.47
CA THR A 69 -20.09 -0.22 2.70
C THR A 69 -20.77 1.03 2.15
N GLN A 70 -20.92 2.09 2.97
CA GLN A 70 -21.49 3.36 2.53
C GLN A 70 -20.63 4.02 1.44
N LEU A 71 -19.30 4.05 1.62
CA LEU A 71 -18.36 4.59 0.64
C LEU A 71 -18.45 3.82 -0.68
N LYS A 72 -18.43 2.49 -0.62
CA LYS A 72 -18.51 1.61 -1.80
C LYS A 72 -19.80 1.82 -2.60
N LEU A 73 -20.91 2.08 -1.93
CA LEU A 73 -22.19 2.39 -2.60
C LEU A 73 -22.13 3.75 -3.30
N LYS A 74 -21.61 4.78 -2.62
CA LYS A 74 -21.54 6.15 -3.18
C LYS A 74 -20.52 6.27 -4.33
N SER A 75 -19.42 5.54 -4.27
CA SER A 75 -18.34 5.62 -5.28
C SER A 75 -18.63 4.87 -6.59
N LYS A 76 -19.70 4.08 -6.66
CA LYS A 76 -20.07 3.32 -7.88
C LYS A 76 -20.13 4.18 -9.15
N SER A 77 -20.61 5.41 -9.04
CA SER A 77 -20.73 6.35 -10.17
C SER A 77 -19.37 6.85 -10.69
N LEU A 78 -18.29 6.67 -9.95
CA LEU A 78 -16.95 7.10 -10.34
C LEU A 78 -16.19 6.03 -11.14
N GLY A 79 -16.77 4.83 -11.33
CA GLY A 79 -16.16 3.76 -12.10
C GLY A 79 -14.94 3.11 -11.45
N ILE A 80 -14.76 3.30 -10.13
CA ILE A 80 -13.70 2.64 -9.34
C ILE A 80 -14.29 1.48 -8.55
N GLU A 81 -13.59 0.36 -8.56
CA GLU A 81 -13.90 -0.76 -7.68
C GLU A 81 -13.19 -0.61 -6.34
N LEU A 82 -13.95 -0.72 -5.24
CA LEU A 82 -13.42 -0.66 -3.89
C LEU A 82 -13.37 -2.05 -3.24
N PHE A 83 -12.23 -2.35 -2.66
CA PHE A 83 -11.96 -3.55 -1.87
C PHE A 83 -11.51 -3.14 -0.47
N LEU A 84 -11.61 -4.07 0.49
CA LEU A 84 -11.18 -3.85 1.87
C LEU A 84 -9.93 -4.67 2.17
N GLY A 85 -9.00 -4.08 2.87
CA GLY A 85 -7.84 -4.68 3.49
C GLY A 85 -7.50 -3.92 4.76
N TYR A 86 -6.33 -4.16 5.32
CA TYR A 86 -5.87 -3.47 6.53
C TYR A 86 -4.36 -3.28 6.48
N GLU A 87 -3.89 -2.15 6.99
CA GLU A 87 -2.50 -1.95 7.32
C GLU A 87 -2.28 -2.29 8.80
N ILE A 88 -1.42 -3.28 9.06
CA ILE A 88 -1.23 -3.85 10.40
C ILE A 88 0.03 -3.29 11.03
N PHE A 89 -0.11 -2.60 12.14
CA PHE A 89 1.04 -2.12 12.90
C PHE A 89 1.75 -3.27 13.64
N LEU A 90 2.96 -3.61 13.22
CA LEU A 90 3.67 -4.82 13.66
C LEU A 90 4.39 -4.68 15.00
N CYS A 91 3.95 -3.87 15.92
CA CYS A 91 4.45 -3.90 17.30
C CYS A 91 3.43 -4.44 18.31
N THR A 92 2.25 -4.85 17.82
CA THR A 92 1.20 -5.47 18.65
C THR A 92 1.21 -6.98 18.53
N SER A 93 0.56 -7.65 19.48
CA SER A 93 0.40 -9.10 19.42
C SER A 93 -0.33 -9.52 18.14
N LEU A 94 0.33 -10.29 17.29
CA LEU A 94 -0.23 -10.85 16.07
C LEU A 94 -1.14 -12.05 16.34
N SER A 95 -1.48 -12.35 17.62
CA SER A 95 -2.29 -13.51 17.99
C SER A 95 -3.61 -13.59 17.24
N ASP A 96 -4.24 -12.44 16.98
CA ASP A 96 -5.54 -12.37 16.30
C ASP A 96 -5.39 -12.61 14.78
N ILE A 97 -4.24 -12.26 14.22
CA ILE A 97 -3.87 -12.51 12.83
C ILE A 97 -3.52 -13.99 12.65
N PHE A 98 -2.77 -14.55 13.61
CA PHE A 98 -2.42 -15.97 13.65
C PHE A 98 -3.61 -16.91 13.94
N SER A 99 -4.71 -16.42 14.49
CA SER A 99 -5.92 -17.24 14.71
C SER A 99 -6.65 -17.64 13.42
N GLY A 100 -5.99 -17.45 12.30
CA GLY A 100 -6.29 -18.23 11.09
C GLY A 100 -7.32 -17.64 10.18
N LYS A 101 -7.44 -16.34 10.09
CA LYS A 101 -8.45 -15.80 9.18
C LYS A 101 -7.86 -14.68 8.32
N ARG A 102 -8.02 -14.83 7.01
CA ARG A 102 -7.71 -13.81 5.99
C ARG A 102 -8.50 -12.51 6.17
N LYS A 103 -9.24 -12.38 7.28
CA LYS A 103 -10.07 -11.23 7.62
C LYS A 103 -9.33 -9.88 7.57
N TYR A 104 -8.03 -9.90 7.90
CA TYR A 104 -7.20 -8.69 7.96
C TYR A 104 -6.21 -8.59 6.80
N THR A 105 -6.34 -9.44 5.80
CA THR A 105 -5.51 -9.41 4.59
C THR A 105 -6.09 -8.49 3.53
N LEU A 106 -5.31 -8.17 2.51
CA LEU A 106 -5.80 -7.38 1.37
C LEU A 106 -6.84 -8.19 0.59
N ASN A 107 -8.07 -7.69 0.49
CA ASN A 107 -9.18 -8.32 -0.23
C ASN A 107 -9.45 -9.78 0.18
N ASN A 108 -9.31 -10.14 1.46
CA ASN A 108 -9.41 -11.52 1.96
C ASN A 108 -8.50 -12.53 1.23
N SER A 109 -7.46 -12.06 0.56
CA SER A 109 -6.44 -12.87 -0.14
C SER A 109 -5.44 -13.49 0.84
N SER A 110 -4.31 -13.99 0.34
CA SER A 110 -3.18 -14.39 1.20
C SER A 110 -2.23 -13.23 1.54
N TYR A 111 -2.38 -12.07 0.94
CA TYR A 111 -1.46 -10.93 1.09
C TYR A 111 -1.78 -10.12 2.34
N LEU A 112 -0.78 -9.98 3.23
CA LEU A 112 -0.88 -9.24 4.48
C LEU A 112 0.00 -8.00 4.43
N LEU A 113 -0.60 -6.81 4.43
CA LEU A 113 0.12 -5.55 4.51
C LEU A 113 0.41 -5.20 5.97
N PHE A 114 1.67 -4.92 6.29
CA PHE A 114 2.07 -4.50 7.63
C PHE A 114 3.07 -3.36 7.59
N GLU A 115 2.99 -2.49 8.57
CA GLU A 115 3.95 -1.41 8.79
C GLU A 115 4.83 -1.64 10.02
N LEU A 116 6.00 -1.01 10.01
CA LEU A 116 6.94 -1.00 11.13
C LEU A 116 7.01 0.38 11.78
N PRO A 117 7.37 0.45 13.06
CA PRO A 117 7.76 1.73 13.66
C PRO A 117 8.88 2.39 12.85
N PHE A 118 8.80 3.71 12.65
CA PHE A 118 9.75 4.44 11.79
C PHE A 118 11.19 4.48 12.33
N ASP A 119 11.38 4.34 13.64
CA ASP A 119 12.65 4.61 14.31
C ASP A 119 13.38 3.36 14.80
N ILE A 120 12.70 2.22 14.87
CA ILE A 120 13.21 0.98 15.42
C ILE A 120 12.98 -0.22 14.51
N MET A 121 13.81 -1.24 14.67
CA MET A 121 13.64 -2.56 14.10
C MET A 121 13.06 -3.49 15.19
N PRO A 122 11.87 -4.05 15.02
CA PRO A 122 11.32 -4.98 16.00
C PRO A 122 12.20 -6.23 16.13
N ILE A 123 12.46 -6.62 17.38
CA ILE A 123 13.22 -7.85 17.67
C ILE A 123 12.43 -9.05 17.12
N GLY A 124 13.11 -9.96 16.40
CA GLY A 124 12.49 -11.17 15.87
C GLY A 124 11.61 -10.94 14.65
N LEU A 125 11.74 -9.80 13.95
CA LEU A 125 10.95 -9.49 12.75
C LEU A 125 11.07 -10.58 11.69
N SER A 126 12.29 -11.05 11.35
CA SER A 126 12.49 -12.13 10.38
C SER A 126 11.77 -13.42 10.77
N SER A 127 11.79 -13.79 12.05
CA SER A 127 11.06 -14.98 12.54
C SER A 127 9.54 -14.78 12.48
N THR A 128 9.07 -13.57 12.67
CA THR A 128 7.64 -13.22 12.53
C THR A 128 7.19 -13.34 11.07
N ILE A 129 7.96 -12.79 10.13
CA ILE A 129 7.72 -12.91 8.70
C ILE A 129 7.68 -14.38 8.27
N GLN A 130 8.65 -15.17 8.72
CA GLN A 130 8.70 -16.60 8.41
C GLN A 130 7.48 -17.35 8.98
N LYS A 131 7.01 -17.04 10.19
CA LYS A 131 5.80 -17.62 10.76
C LYS A 131 4.56 -17.28 9.95
N LEU A 132 4.41 -16.04 9.50
CA LEU A 132 3.32 -15.62 8.61
C LEU A 132 3.34 -16.43 7.32
N TYR A 133 4.50 -16.55 6.69
CA TYR A 133 4.67 -17.31 5.45
C TYR A 133 4.34 -18.81 5.64
N CYS A 134 4.80 -19.43 6.72
CA CYS A 134 4.48 -20.83 7.04
C CYS A 134 2.97 -21.07 7.29
N GLN A 135 2.20 -20.02 7.59
CA GLN A 135 0.74 -20.07 7.73
C GLN A 135 -0.01 -19.81 6.41
N GLY A 136 0.71 -19.71 5.29
CA GLY A 136 0.15 -19.46 3.97
C GLY A 136 -0.21 -17.98 3.72
N LEU A 137 0.36 -17.06 4.51
CA LEU A 137 0.27 -15.64 4.28
C LEU A 137 1.51 -15.14 3.51
N ILE A 138 1.33 -14.13 2.70
CA ILE A 138 2.38 -13.45 1.93
C ILE A 138 2.56 -12.06 2.53
N PRO A 139 3.56 -11.85 3.39
CA PRO A 139 3.79 -10.56 4.04
C PRO A 139 4.24 -9.50 3.03
N ILE A 140 3.64 -8.32 3.09
CA ILE A 140 4.05 -7.11 2.37
C ILE A 140 4.45 -6.08 3.41
N ILE A 141 5.71 -5.66 3.41
CA ILE A 141 6.16 -4.53 4.24
C ILE A 141 5.76 -3.22 3.57
N ALA A 142 4.97 -2.42 4.28
CA ALA A 142 4.57 -1.09 3.86
C ALA A 142 5.72 -0.09 4.09
N HIS A 143 5.92 0.79 3.11
CA HIS A 143 6.82 1.96 3.15
C HIS A 143 8.13 1.80 3.98
N PRO A 144 8.90 0.72 3.78
CA PRO A 144 10.15 0.50 4.52
C PRO A 144 11.19 1.61 4.31
N GLU A 145 11.07 2.37 3.23
CA GLU A 145 11.92 3.53 2.94
C GLU A 145 11.75 4.67 3.94
N ARG A 146 10.68 4.65 4.76
CA ARG A 146 10.46 5.63 5.84
C ARG A 146 11.12 5.19 7.16
N ASN A 147 11.53 3.93 7.27
CA ASN A 147 12.18 3.42 8.48
C ASN A 147 13.64 3.88 8.55
N LYS A 148 14.01 4.58 9.62
CA LYS A 148 15.34 5.18 9.80
C LYS A 148 16.45 4.13 9.94
N TYR A 149 16.13 2.93 10.41
CA TYR A 149 17.10 1.84 10.50
C TYR A 149 17.50 1.39 9.09
N PHE A 150 16.55 1.10 8.20
CA PHE A 150 16.83 0.67 6.85
C PHE A 150 17.50 1.75 5.98
N LEU A 151 17.20 3.03 6.24
CA LEU A 151 17.90 4.14 5.57
C LEU A 151 19.41 4.14 5.87
N ARG A 152 19.82 3.63 7.04
CA ARG A 152 21.24 3.55 7.45
C ARG A 152 21.88 2.24 7.03
N ASP A 153 21.12 1.15 7.04
CA ASP A 153 21.58 -0.20 6.77
C ASP A 153 20.68 -0.89 5.74
N MET A 154 21.04 -0.70 4.45
CA MET A 154 20.33 -1.30 3.34
C MET A 154 20.54 -2.82 3.26
N ASP A 155 21.69 -3.31 3.70
CA ASP A 155 22.00 -4.74 3.61
C ASP A 155 21.12 -5.53 4.58
N SER A 156 20.94 -5.06 5.82
CA SER A 156 19.94 -5.61 6.76
C SER A 156 18.52 -5.60 6.19
N PHE A 157 18.13 -4.61 5.39
CA PHE A 157 16.85 -4.61 4.72
C PHE A 157 16.76 -5.68 3.62
N ILE A 158 17.82 -5.83 2.81
CA ILE A 158 17.89 -6.85 1.76
C ILE A 158 17.81 -8.26 2.36
N ASP A 159 18.51 -8.51 3.46
CA ASP A 159 18.47 -9.78 4.18
C ASP A 159 17.05 -10.06 4.73
N LEU A 160 16.37 -9.04 5.23
CA LEU A 160 14.99 -9.16 5.72
C LEU A 160 14.03 -9.60 4.61
N ILE A 161 14.05 -8.93 3.46
CA ILE A 161 13.12 -9.24 2.36
C ILE A 161 13.42 -10.57 1.67
N ALA A 162 14.66 -11.08 1.76
CA ALA A 162 15.00 -12.43 1.31
C ALA A 162 14.24 -13.53 2.07
N SER A 163 13.64 -13.21 3.22
CA SER A 163 12.85 -14.12 4.07
C SER A 163 11.37 -14.22 3.66
N HIS A 164 11.05 -14.13 2.37
CA HIS A 164 9.68 -14.22 1.83
C HIS A 164 8.80 -12.99 2.14
N CYS A 165 9.39 -11.79 2.20
CA CYS A 165 8.66 -10.54 2.39
C CYS A 165 8.65 -9.71 1.10
N LEU A 166 7.47 -9.28 0.66
CA LEU A 166 7.30 -8.37 -0.46
C LEU A 166 7.40 -6.91 0.01
N VAL A 167 7.71 -6.01 -0.90
CA VAL A 167 8.00 -4.60 -0.63
C VAL A 167 6.97 -3.70 -1.31
N GLN A 168 6.30 -2.84 -0.55
CA GLN A 168 5.50 -1.73 -1.07
C GLN A 168 6.16 -0.40 -0.72
N LEU A 169 6.36 0.47 -1.70
CA LEU A 169 6.83 1.85 -1.51
C LEU A 169 5.71 2.86 -1.68
N ASP A 170 5.79 3.98 -0.93
CA ASP A 170 4.85 5.08 -1.07
C ASP A 170 5.14 5.95 -2.29
N ALA A 171 4.10 6.38 -2.96
CA ALA A 171 4.18 7.35 -4.04
C ALA A 171 4.77 8.70 -3.55
N ALA A 172 4.38 9.16 -2.36
CA ALA A 172 4.91 10.37 -1.75
C ALA A 172 6.44 10.28 -1.51
N SER A 173 6.95 9.14 -1.04
CA SER A 173 8.38 8.87 -0.87
C SER A 173 9.14 8.94 -2.19
N ILE A 174 8.63 8.29 -3.22
CA ILE A 174 9.20 8.29 -4.57
C ILE A 174 9.18 9.70 -5.18
N ALA A 175 8.11 10.45 -4.98
CA ALA A 175 7.99 11.84 -5.43
C ALA A 175 8.95 12.78 -4.70
N GLY A 176 9.30 12.49 -3.44
CA GLY A 176 10.25 13.23 -2.61
C GLY A 176 9.61 14.04 -1.47
N ALA A 177 8.32 13.84 -1.18
CA ALA A 177 7.62 14.50 -0.08
C ALA A 177 8.25 14.17 1.28
N ASN A 178 8.73 12.93 1.46
CA ASN A 178 9.35 12.43 2.69
C ASN A 178 10.86 12.74 2.79
N GLY A 179 11.38 13.61 1.91
CA GLY A 179 12.75 14.11 1.96
C GLY A 179 13.73 13.34 1.05
N PHE A 180 14.91 13.97 0.89
CA PHE A 180 15.90 13.52 -0.08
C PHE A 180 16.44 12.11 0.17
N ASN A 181 16.71 11.75 1.43
CA ASN A 181 17.27 10.43 1.77
C ASN A 181 16.27 9.31 1.48
N VAL A 182 14.99 9.51 1.81
CA VAL A 182 13.91 8.58 1.54
C VAL A 182 13.75 8.37 0.03
N LYS A 183 13.68 9.46 -0.75
CA LYS A 183 13.65 9.38 -2.22
C LYS A 183 14.85 8.65 -2.81
N ARG A 184 16.04 8.93 -2.30
CA ARG A 184 17.28 8.27 -2.76
C ARG A 184 17.28 6.77 -2.47
N PHE A 185 16.78 6.38 -1.30
CA PHE A 185 16.63 4.99 -0.91
C PHE A 185 15.60 4.28 -1.79
N SER A 186 14.40 4.86 -1.97
CA SER A 186 13.37 4.37 -2.88
C SER A 186 13.91 4.14 -4.30
N LYS A 187 14.67 5.12 -4.83
CA LYS A 187 15.32 4.99 -6.14
C LYS A 187 16.32 3.82 -6.19
N LYS A 188 17.08 3.57 -5.12
CA LYS A 188 18.01 2.45 -5.06
C LYS A 188 17.28 1.10 -5.08
N LEU A 189 16.19 0.97 -4.31
CA LEU A 189 15.38 -0.24 -4.28
C LEU A 189 14.75 -0.53 -5.64
N ILE A 190 14.18 0.48 -6.29
CA ILE A 190 13.60 0.38 -7.64
C ILE A 190 14.67 -0.07 -8.65
N LYS A 191 15.84 0.57 -8.67
CA LYS A 191 16.95 0.20 -9.58
C LYS A 191 17.51 -1.20 -9.34
N LYS A 192 17.41 -1.71 -8.13
CA LYS A 192 17.78 -3.08 -7.77
C LYS A 192 16.66 -4.10 -8.02
N ASN A 193 15.50 -3.68 -8.53
CA ASN A 193 14.34 -4.53 -8.78
C ASN A 193 13.81 -5.23 -7.49
N LEU A 194 13.88 -4.54 -6.36
CA LEU A 194 13.50 -5.06 -5.04
C LEU A 194 12.09 -4.61 -4.61
N VAL A 195 11.37 -3.85 -5.45
CA VAL A 195 10.03 -3.34 -5.14
C VAL A 195 8.99 -4.15 -5.89
N ASN A 196 8.00 -4.62 -5.17
CA ASN A 196 6.88 -5.38 -5.71
C ASN A 196 5.68 -4.49 -6.03
N PHE A 197 5.42 -3.50 -5.17
CA PHE A 197 4.25 -2.63 -5.27
C PHE A 197 4.64 -1.17 -5.02
N VAL A 198 3.95 -0.27 -5.72
CA VAL A 198 3.87 1.14 -5.36
C VAL A 198 2.41 1.46 -5.09
N ALA A 199 2.12 2.12 -3.99
CA ALA A 199 0.79 2.52 -3.58
C ALA A 199 0.79 3.98 -3.12
N SER A 200 -0.38 4.56 -2.91
CA SER A 200 -0.47 5.98 -2.57
C SER A 200 -0.11 6.27 -1.12
N ASP A 201 -0.52 5.42 -0.20
CA ASP A 201 -0.59 5.71 1.24
C ASP A 201 -1.33 7.04 1.50
N ALA A 202 -2.38 7.29 0.70
CA ALA A 202 -3.09 8.56 0.70
C ALA A 202 -3.98 8.68 1.94
N HIS A 203 -3.82 9.80 2.65
CA HIS A 203 -4.63 10.21 3.80
C HIS A 203 -5.55 11.39 3.46
N ARG A 204 -5.27 12.08 2.33
CA ARG A 204 -5.99 13.27 1.86
C ARG A 204 -6.09 13.25 0.33
N PRO A 205 -7.08 13.95 -0.24
CA PRO A 205 -7.22 14.07 -1.70
C PRO A 205 -5.95 14.58 -2.39
N GLU A 206 -5.24 15.51 -1.76
CA GLU A 206 -4.04 16.15 -2.27
C GLU A 206 -2.88 15.15 -2.44
N ASP A 207 -2.83 14.08 -1.64
CA ASP A 207 -1.77 13.06 -1.73
C ASP A 207 -1.80 12.33 -3.08
N TYR A 208 -2.98 12.15 -3.68
CA TYR A 208 -3.11 11.65 -5.05
C TYR A 208 -2.65 12.69 -6.08
N SER A 209 -3.18 13.90 -6.04
CA SER A 209 -2.93 14.92 -7.06
C SER A 209 -1.50 15.45 -7.04
N GLU A 210 -0.85 15.51 -5.87
CA GLU A 210 0.50 16.05 -5.72
C GLU A 210 1.60 15.02 -5.97
N TRP A 211 1.39 13.76 -5.54
CA TRP A 211 2.48 12.80 -5.46
C TRP A 211 2.40 11.63 -6.42
N TYR A 212 1.20 11.09 -6.69
CA TYR A 212 1.07 9.83 -7.41
C TYR A 212 1.61 9.91 -8.85
N GLN A 213 1.23 10.94 -9.61
CA GLN A 213 1.75 11.13 -10.97
C GLN A 213 3.26 11.39 -11.01
N LYS A 214 3.79 12.12 -10.02
CA LYS A 214 5.24 12.33 -9.91
C LYS A 214 5.97 11.02 -9.63
N ALA A 215 5.37 10.13 -8.83
CA ALA A 215 5.92 8.81 -8.56
C ALA A 215 5.94 7.95 -9.83
N VAL A 216 4.84 7.87 -10.57
CA VAL A 216 4.76 7.17 -11.87
C VAL A 216 5.87 7.65 -12.81
N LYS A 217 5.99 8.98 -13.01
CA LYS A 217 7.03 9.58 -13.84
C LYS A 217 8.45 9.22 -13.39
N ASN A 218 8.69 9.26 -12.08
CA ASN A 218 10.00 8.94 -11.51
C ASN A 218 10.34 7.46 -11.70
N VAL A 219 9.43 6.54 -11.44
CA VAL A 219 9.64 5.10 -11.63
C VAL A 219 9.89 4.78 -13.10
N LYS A 220 9.09 5.34 -14.01
CA LYS A 220 9.27 5.21 -15.46
C LYS A 220 10.66 5.68 -15.90
N ASN A 221 11.14 6.82 -15.38
CA ASN A 221 12.46 7.35 -15.68
C ASN A 221 13.61 6.54 -15.05
N TRP A 222 13.40 5.87 -13.92
CA TRP A 222 14.47 5.16 -13.21
C TRP A 222 14.63 3.70 -13.64
N ALA A 223 13.54 3.05 -14.03
CA ALA A 223 13.51 1.61 -14.29
C ALA A 223 12.76 1.21 -15.58
N GLY A 224 12.23 2.18 -16.32
CA GLY A 224 11.51 1.91 -17.57
C GLY A 224 10.01 1.68 -17.39
N GLU A 225 9.31 1.65 -18.52
CA GLU A 225 7.86 1.60 -18.58
C GLU A 225 7.28 0.26 -18.13
N GLU A 226 7.90 -0.84 -18.56
CA GLU A 226 7.47 -2.18 -18.17
C GLU A 226 7.52 -2.41 -16.66
N TYR A 227 8.63 -1.99 -16.02
CA TYR A 227 8.74 -2.04 -14.58
C TYR A 227 7.66 -1.20 -13.89
N CYS A 228 7.40 0.00 -14.41
CA CYS A 228 6.39 0.89 -13.89
C CYS A 228 4.99 0.25 -13.97
N ARG A 229 4.59 -0.34 -15.12
CA ARG A 229 3.33 -1.09 -15.26
C ARG A 229 3.21 -2.21 -14.23
N ARG A 230 4.30 -2.92 -14.02
CA ARG A 230 4.33 -4.04 -13.09
C ARG A 230 4.03 -3.61 -11.65
N VAL A 231 4.70 -2.56 -11.16
CA VAL A 231 4.60 -2.15 -9.75
C VAL A 231 3.42 -1.24 -9.42
N PHE A 232 2.70 -0.68 -10.43
CA PHE A 232 1.50 0.14 -10.23
C PHE A 232 0.19 -0.57 -10.61
N GLY A 233 0.23 -1.78 -11.19
CA GLY A 233 -0.97 -2.45 -11.67
C GLY A 233 -0.87 -3.97 -11.75
N GLN A 234 0.07 -4.52 -12.54
CA GLN A 234 0.10 -5.96 -12.82
C GLN A 234 0.33 -6.82 -11.56
N ASN A 235 1.23 -6.43 -10.68
CA ASN A 235 1.46 -7.17 -9.44
C ASN A 235 0.25 -7.08 -8.50
N GLN A 236 -0.39 -5.91 -8.42
CA GLN A 236 -1.57 -5.67 -7.61
C GLN A 236 -2.78 -6.49 -8.08
N SER A 237 -2.91 -6.72 -9.39
CA SER A 237 -4.04 -7.49 -9.94
C SER A 237 -4.11 -8.93 -9.41
N VAL A 238 -2.98 -9.51 -9.04
CA VAL A 238 -2.93 -10.85 -8.43
C VAL A 238 -3.66 -10.87 -7.08
N ILE A 239 -3.59 -9.76 -6.31
CA ILE A 239 -4.28 -9.64 -5.02
C ILE A 239 -5.81 -9.58 -5.22
N LEU A 240 -6.27 -8.92 -6.28
CA LEU A 240 -7.71 -8.78 -6.58
C LEU A 240 -8.32 -10.07 -7.12
N ASN A 241 -7.55 -10.88 -7.86
CA ASN A 241 -8.00 -12.12 -8.49
C ASN A 241 -7.98 -13.34 -7.54
N TYR A 242 -7.73 -13.14 -6.25
CA TYR A 242 -7.60 -14.20 -5.25
C TYR A 242 -8.96 -14.58 -4.59
N GLY A 243 -10.08 -14.11 -5.18
CA GLY A 243 -11.44 -14.37 -4.72
C GLY A 243 -12.08 -15.57 -5.38
#